data_01052c4fcf97653aa3cc776d67f8a818
#
_entry.id   01052c4fcf97653aa3cc776d67f8a818
#
_cell.length_a   1.000
_cell.length_b   1.000
_cell.length_c   1.000
_cell.angle_alpha   90.00
_cell.angle_beta   90.00
_cell.angle_gamma   90.00
#
_symmetry.space_group_name_H-M   'P 1'
#
loop_
_entity.id
_entity.type
_entity.pdbx_description
1 polymer ?
#
loop_
_entity_poly.entity_id
_entity_poly.type
_entity_poly.pdbx_seq_one_letter_code
_entity_poly.pdbx_strand_id
1 'polypeptide(L)'
;QQTISTRALNNRPLVPSVKPFSGKLSSEKATTYAVVRGEGYHQDEYPVKMAYFDEYFASIGETDTSLPNSAAQWFYVDPNEYPEGFNLTAVKKTSFYGESAVVQIYKGSNLTQANLAQEITPTSFYSDMVVRLNEQMYFAPGESFWVVYHFPAQQAAYPLGLATAKDEAYAGYSYMSNDMGKTWVKIVDVLKGSAYEALGNNVSWAITAMSQNPDWSEVLVLNPNEGSVKYNEKQEVSVTTNGEPLINGTYKFNIRFNTNESAANQLKIPVTLTVSGNTAKMKGPK
;
A
#
# COMPACT_ATOMS: atom_id res chain seq x y z
N GLN A 1 -11.12 17.93 -16.52
CA GLN A 1 -9.81 17.52 -17.06
C GLN A 1 -8.79 17.70 -15.95
N GLN A 2 -8.44 16.60 -15.27
CA GLN A 2 -7.30 16.57 -14.37
C GLN A 2 -6.03 16.59 -15.23
N THR A 3 -5.23 17.60 -15.05
CA THR A 3 -3.92 17.71 -15.71
C THR A 3 -2.98 16.75 -14.97
N ILE A 4 -2.71 15.60 -15.60
CA ILE A 4 -1.69 14.66 -15.08
C ILE A 4 -0.37 15.42 -15.09
N SER A 5 0.24 15.57 -13.92
CA SER A 5 1.53 16.22 -13.78
C SER A 5 2.57 15.49 -14.65
N THR A 6 3.22 16.22 -15.54
CA THR A 6 4.31 15.71 -16.40
C THR A 6 5.48 15.11 -15.63
N ARG A 7 5.58 15.34 -14.31
CA ARG A 7 6.56 14.71 -13.40
C ARG A 7 6.31 13.23 -13.18
N ALA A 8 5.06 12.75 -13.20
CA ALA A 8 4.75 11.32 -13.09
C ALA A 8 5.29 10.50 -14.26
N LEU A 9 5.45 11.12 -15.44
CA LEU A 9 5.96 10.45 -16.63
C LEU A 9 7.47 10.12 -16.58
N ASN A 10 8.25 10.81 -15.73
CA ASN A 10 9.69 10.57 -15.60
C ASN A 10 10.05 9.52 -14.54
N ASN A 11 9.11 9.17 -13.65
CA ASN A 11 9.31 8.17 -12.58
C ASN A 11 8.62 6.84 -12.93
N ARG A 12 8.87 6.31 -14.13
CA ARG A 12 8.31 5.00 -14.50
C ARG A 12 8.93 3.88 -13.67
N PRO A 13 8.13 2.87 -13.27
CA PRO A 13 8.65 1.72 -12.57
C PRO A 13 9.69 0.97 -13.42
N LEU A 14 10.76 0.53 -12.78
CA LEU A 14 11.84 -0.23 -13.39
C LEU A 14 11.79 -1.67 -12.87
N VAL A 15 11.72 -2.63 -13.78
CA VAL A 15 11.69 -4.06 -13.45
C VAL A 15 12.93 -4.77 -14.01
N PRO A 16 13.43 -5.85 -13.35
CA PRO A 16 14.69 -6.49 -13.69
C PRO A 16 14.78 -7.02 -15.11
N SER A 17 13.70 -7.56 -15.64
CA SER A 17 13.64 -7.97 -17.04
C SER A 17 12.19 -8.08 -17.50
N VAL A 18 11.96 -7.75 -18.75
CA VAL A 18 10.67 -7.92 -19.42
C VAL A 18 10.84 -9.03 -20.43
N LYS A 19 10.21 -10.18 -20.19
CA LYS A 19 10.10 -11.25 -21.16
C LYS A 19 8.64 -11.40 -21.57
N PRO A 20 8.33 -11.90 -22.77
CA PRO A 20 6.99 -12.31 -23.11
C PRO A 20 6.49 -13.32 -22.06
N PHE A 21 5.26 -13.17 -21.62
CA PHE A 21 4.63 -14.13 -20.73
C PHE A 21 4.42 -15.43 -21.48
N SER A 22 4.98 -16.51 -21.01
CA SER A 22 4.93 -17.84 -21.64
C SER A 22 3.93 -18.79 -20.97
N GLY A 23 3.33 -18.35 -19.87
CA GLY A 23 2.36 -19.14 -19.13
C GLY A 23 0.95 -19.09 -19.72
N LYS A 24 0.08 -19.98 -19.23
CA LYS A 24 -1.35 -19.95 -19.52
C LYS A 24 -2.09 -19.53 -18.28
N LEU A 25 -2.93 -18.50 -18.43
CA LEU A 25 -3.78 -18.02 -17.33
C LEU A 25 -5.04 -18.88 -17.23
N SER A 26 -5.39 -19.20 -15.99
CA SER A 26 -6.74 -19.54 -15.60
C SER A 26 -7.38 -18.41 -14.80
N SER A 27 -8.69 -18.31 -14.83
CA SER A 27 -9.40 -17.25 -14.16
C SER A 27 -10.76 -17.71 -13.63
N GLU A 28 -11.18 -17.10 -12.54
CA GLU A 28 -12.53 -17.22 -12.01
C GLU A 28 -13.14 -15.83 -11.85
N LYS A 29 -14.34 -15.63 -12.41
CA LYS A 29 -15.07 -14.38 -12.24
C LYS A 29 -15.58 -14.26 -10.82
N ALA A 30 -15.50 -13.05 -10.27
CA ALA A 30 -16.23 -12.71 -9.08
C ALA A 30 -17.74 -12.85 -9.38
N THR A 31 -18.34 -13.90 -8.91
CA THR A 31 -19.78 -13.90 -8.71
C THR A 31 -20.04 -13.03 -7.49
N THR A 32 -21.10 -12.22 -7.53
CA THR A 32 -21.54 -11.40 -6.41
C THR A 32 -21.93 -12.32 -5.22
N TYR A 33 -20.93 -12.86 -4.56
CA TYR A 33 -21.12 -13.39 -3.24
C TYR A 33 -21.10 -12.22 -2.28
N ALA A 34 -22.12 -12.13 -1.45
CA ALA A 34 -22.02 -11.34 -0.24
C ALA A 34 -20.71 -11.77 0.43
N VAL A 35 -19.74 -10.85 0.47
CA VAL A 35 -18.49 -11.07 1.20
C VAL A 35 -18.93 -11.44 2.61
N VAL A 36 -18.77 -12.70 2.98
CA VAL A 36 -18.86 -13.10 4.38
C VAL A 36 -17.69 -12.36 5.01
N ARG A 37 -18.00 -11.21 5.59
CA ARG A 37 -17.05 -10.42 6.36
C ARG A 37 -16.60 -11.34 7.47
N GLY A 38 -15.42 -11.91 7.35
CA GLY A 38 -14.74 -12.48 8.48
C GLY A 38 -14.65 -11.37 9.53
N GLU A 39 -15.41 -11.51 10.60
CA GLU A 39 -15.31 -10.65 11.76
C GLU A 39 -13.88 -10.71 12.24
N GLY A 40 -13.10 -9.63 12.09
CA GLY A 40 -11.78 -9.66 12.67
C GLY A 40 -10.81 -8.56 12.26
N TYR A 41 -11.06 -7.78 11.23
CA TYR A 41 -10.15 -6.68 10.90
C TYR A 41 -10.95 -5.41 10.65
N HIS A 42 -10.88 -4.48 11.60
CA HIS A 42 -11.51 -3.18 11.54
C HIS A 42 -10.95 -2.40 10.34
N GLN A 43 -11.76 -2.22 9.30
CA GLN A 43 -11.41 -1.33 8.17
C GLN A 43 -11.13 0.09 8.66
N ASP A 44 -11.67 0.45 9.81
CA ASP A 44 -11.49 1.75 10.47
C ASP A 44 -10.08 1.96 11.03
N GLU A 45 -9.31 0.89 11.23
CA GLU A 45 -7.91 0.97 11.70
C GLU A 45 -6.96 1.54 10.63
N TYR A 46 -7.35 1.49 9.35
CA TYR A 46 -6.56 1.97 8.23
C TYR A 46 -7.38 2.92 7.34
N PRO A 47 -7.69 4.13 7.78
CA PRO A 47 -8.56 5.06 7.05
C PRO A 47 -7.89 5.63 5.79
N VAL A 48 -6.56 5.76 5.79
CA VAL A 48 -5.82 6.26 4.63
C VAL A 48 -5.35 5.09 3.78
N LYS A 49 -5.83 5.03 2.54
CA LYS A 49 -5.57 3.94 1.60
C LYS A 49 -5.10 4.49 0.27
N MET A 50 -4.09 3.85 -0.29
CA MET A 50 -3.65 4.07 -1.66
C MET A 50 -3.97 2.83 -2.48
N ALA A 51 -4.85 2.97 -3.47
CA ALA A 51 -5.25 1.90 -4.38
C ALA A 51 -5.50 2.47 -5.77
N TYR A 52 -5.03 1.77 -6.79
CA TYR A 52 -5.16 2.18 -8.20
C TYR A 52 -6.29 1.46 -8.93
N PHE A 53 -7.20 0.87 -8.18
CA PHE A 53 -8.35 0.15 -8.70
C PHE A 53 -9.64 0.61 -8.03
N ASP A 54 -10.75 0.45 -8.75
CA ASP A 54 -12.10 0.73 -8.26
C ASP A 54 -12.79 -0.56 -7.85
N GLU A 55 -12.93 -1.51 -8.75
CA GLU A 55 -13.72 -2.71 -8.56
C GLU A 55 -12.90 -3.98 -8.86
N TYR A 56 -12.87 -4.88 -7.86
CA TYR A 56 -12.38 -6.23 -8.03
C TYR A 56 -13.42 -7.08 -8.76
N PHE A 57 -13.03 -7.76 -9.83
CA PHE A 57 -13.97 -8.54 -10.64
C PHE A 57 -13.54 -9.98 -10.95
N ALA A 58 -12.28 -10.32 -10.78
CA ALA A 58 -11.79 -11.68 -11.06
C ALA A 58 -10.56 -12.02 -10.25
N SER A 59 -10.27 -13.30 -10.11
CA SER A 59 -8.96 -13.81 -9.71
C SER A 59 -8.33 -14.58 -10.85
N ILE A 60 -7.00 -14.45 -11.00
CA ILE A 60 -6.22 -15.12 -12.02
C ILE A 60 -5.01 -15.82 -11.42
N GLY A 61 -4.45 -16.76 -12.15
CA GLY A 61 -3.22 -17.46 -11.83
C GLY A 61 -2.76 -18.35 -12.99
N GLU A 62 -1.60 -18.96 -12.84
CA GLU A 62 -1.10 -19.95 -13.78
C GLU A 62 -1.97 -21.21 -13.79
N THR A 63 -2.22 -21.76 -14.98
CA THR A 63 -2.87 -23.06 -15.13
C THR A 63 -1.96 -24.21 -14.71
N ASP A 64 -0.65 -24.03 -14.87
CA ASP A 64 0.35 -24.99 -14.43
C ASP A 64 0.65 -24.74 -12.96
N THR A 65 0.07 -25.57 -12.09
CA THR A 65 0.24 -25.48 -10.64
C THR A 65 1.67 -25.77 -10.17
N SER A 66 2.55 -26.26 -11.03
CA SER A 66 3.98 -26.40 -10.73
C SER A 66 4.74 -25.06 -10.78
N LEU A 67 4.11 -24.01 -11.32
CA LEU A 67 4.67 -22.68 -11.40
C LEU A 67 4.16 -21.80 -10.25
N PRO A 68 5.01 -20.92 -9.71
CA PRO A 68 4.58 -19.93 -8.73
C PRO A 68 3.79 -18.79 -9.40
N ASN A 69 3.04 -18.06 -8.60
CA ASN A 69 2.38 -16.84 -9.02
C ASN A 69 2.91 -15.67 -8.21
N SER A 70 3.27 -14.57 -8.86
CA SER A 70 3.69 -13.36 -8.18
C SER A 70 3.04 -12.15 -8.80
N ALA A 71 2.60 -11.21 -7.96
CA ALA A 71 2.06 -9.92 -8.37
C ALA A 71 2.91 -8.80 -7.77
N ALA A 72 3.29 -7.82 -8.57
CA ALA A 72 3.93 -6.60 -8.13
C ALA A 72 3.08 -5.40 -8.52
N GLN A 73 2.80 -4.54 -7.56
CA GLN A 73 2.12 -3.27 -7.73
C GLN A 73 3.05 -2.14 -7.30
N TRP A 74 3.28 -1.21 -8.21
CA TRP A 74 4.03 0.00 -7.92
C TRP A 74 3.10 1.09 -7.40
N PHE A 75 3.56 1.80 -6.36
CA PHE A 75 2.86 2.92 -5.76
C PHE A 75 3.74 4.17 -5.81
N TYR A 76 3.12 5.28 -6.15
CA TYR A 76 3.76 6.60 -6.18
C TYR A 76 3.05 7.54 -5.22
N VAL A 77 3.79 8.16 -4.33
CA VAL A 77 3.27 9.13 -3.36
C VAL A 77 3.13 10.48 -4.06
N ASP A 78 1.97 10.68 -4.70
CA ASP A 78 1.69 11.94 -5.41
C ASP A 78 1.67 13.11 -4.42
N PRO A 79 2.51 14.15 -4.64
CA PRO A 79 2.54 15.32 -3.75
C PRO A 79 1.22 16.08 -3.65
N ASN A 80 0.32 15.94 -4.62
CA ASN A 80 -0.99 16.60 -4.61
C ASN A 80 -1.99 15.82 -3.74
N GLU A 81 -1.92 14.48 -3.75
CA GLU A 81 -2.80 13.63 -2.94
C GLU A 81 -2.25 13.41 -1.53
N TYR A 82 -0.91 13.29 -1.42
CA TYR A 82 -0.20 13.01 -0.16
C TYR A 82 0.88 14.09 0.09
N PRO A 83 0.49 15.35 0.33
CA PRO A 83 1.45 16.45 0.49
C PRO A 83 2.38 16.31 1.72
N GLU A 84 2.01 15.49 2.68
CA GLU A 84 2.78 15.19 3.89
C GLU A 84 3.48 13.82 3.83
N GLY A 85 3.42 13.15 2.67
CA GLY A 85 3.93 11.80 2.47
C GLY A 85 2.95 10.71 2.89
N PHE A 86 3.41 9.47 2.89
CA PHE A 86 2.60 8.29 3.20
C PHE A 86 3.33 7.38 4.19
N ASN A 87 2.66 7.07 5.32
CA ASN A 87 3.15 6.14 6.33
C ASN A 87 2.59 4.75 6.04
N LEU A 88 3.32 3.92 5.30
CA LEU A 88 2.91 2.56 5.00
C LEU A 88 3.01 1.69 6.25
N THR A 89 1.90 1.18 6.74
CA THR A 89 1.82 0.33 7.93
C THR A 89 1.28 -1.06 7.66
N ALA A 90 0.52 -1.21 6.57
CA ALA A 90 -0.04 -2.48 6.16
C ALA A 90 -0.30 -2.51 4.66
N VAL A 91 -0.50 -3.71 4.12
CA VAL A 91 -0.92 -3.94 2.75
C VAL A 91 -2.06 -4.96 2.72
N LYS A 92 -2.91 -4.86 1.73
CA LYS A 92 -4.03 -5.78 1.52
C LYS A 92 -4.04 -6.25 0.07
N LYS A 93 -4.30 -7.53 -0.13
CA LYS A 93 -4.65 -8.11 -1.43
C LYS A 93 -6.10 -8.59 -1.37
N THR A 94 -6.87 -8.27 -2.38
CA THR A 94 -8.21 -8.82 -2.59
C THR A 94 -8.15 -9.90 -3.66
N SER A 95 -8.63 -11.10 -3.36
CA SER A 95 -8.75 -12.22 -4.31
C SER A 95 -9.75 -13.25 -3.75
N PHE A 96 -10.15 -14.25 -4.55
CA PHE A 96 -11.08 -15.29 -4.08
C PHE A 96 -10.47 -16.21 -3.03
N TYR A 97 -9.20 -16.52 -3.17
CA TYR A 97 -8.53 -17.52 -2.34
C TYR A 97 -7.50 -16.89 -1.44
N GLY A 98 -7.51 -17.31 -0.19
CA GLY A 98 -6.45 -17.03 0.76
C GLY A 98 -5.43 -18.16 0.73
N GLU A 99 -4.16 -17.81 0.59
CA GLU A 99 -3.07 -18.76 0.59
C GLU A 99 -1.82 -18.18 1.20
N SER A 100 -0.90 -19.08 1.55
CA SER A 100 0.40 -18.66 2.04
C SER A 100 1.13 -17.87 0.97
N ALA A 101 1.53 -16.66 1.30
CA ALA A 101 2.30 -15.80 0.43
C ALA A 101 3.48 -15.21 1.20
N VAL A 102 4.55 -14.90 0.49
CA VAL A 102 5.58 -13.98 0.98
C VAL A 102 5.23 -12.59 0.46
N VAL A 103 5.17 -11.62 1.36
CA VAL A 103 4.92 -10.23 1.02
C VAL A 103 6.23 -9.46 1.13
N GLN A 104 6.58 -8.73 0.08
CA GLN A 104 7.80 -7.94 0.04
C GLN A 104 7.50 -6.49 -0.27
N ILE A 105 8.21 -5.59 0.40
CA ILE A 105 8.16 -4.14 0.16
C ILE A 105 9.52 -3.68 -0.35
N TYR A 106 9.52 -3.03 -1.50
CA TYR A 106 10.72 -2.46 -2.10
C TYR A 106 10.62 -0.93 -2.13
N LYS A 107 11.72 -0.23 -1.87
CA LYS A 107 11.78 1.23 -1.95
C LYS A 107 12.10 1.70 -3.36
N GLY A 108 11.51 2.83 -3.74
CA GLY A 108 11.78 3.49 -5.01
C GLY A 108 11.09 2.85 -6.21
N SER A 109 11.52 3.24 -7.40
CA SER A 109 10.95 2.79 -8.67
C SER A 109 11.55 1.48 -9.20
N ASN A 110 12.68 1.05 -8.64
CA ASN A 110 13.43 -0.09 -9.12
C ASN A 110 13.11 -1.35 -8.31
N LEU A 111 12.52 -2.35 -8.95
CA LEU A 111 12.16 -3.65 -8.36
C LEU A 111 13.38 -4.59 -8.42
N THR A 112 14.40 -4.33 -7.62
CA THR A 112 15.61 -5.13 -7.49
C THR A 112 15.86 -5.52 -6.04
N GLN A 113 16.59 -6.61 -5.83
CA GLN A 113 16.94 -7.10 -4.49
C GLN A 113 17.63 -6.03 -3.62
N ALA A 114 18.41 -5.13 -4.22
CA ALA A 114 19.04 -4.03 -3.49
C ALA A 114 18.07 -3.05 -2.84
N ASN A 115 16.83 -2.98 -3.35
CA ASN A 115 15.77 -2.09 -2.86
C ASN A 115 14.78 -2.79 -1.94
N LEU A 116 14.94 -4.10 -1.69
CA LEU A 116 14.11 -4.83 -0.74
C LEU A 116 14.29 -4.25 0.66
N ALA A 117 13.19 -3.78 1.23
CA ALA A 117 13.19 -3.14 2.54
C ALA A 117 12.59 -4.02 3.62
N GLN A 118 11.52 -4.77 3.30
CA GLN A 118 10.91 -5.71 4.23
C GLN A 118 10.41 -6.95 3.49
N GLU A 119 10.51 -8.09 4.17
CA GLU A 119 9.87 -9.34 3.79
C GLU A 119 9.04 -9.84 4.97
N ILE A 120 7.79 -10.25 4.67
CA ILE A 120 6.81 -10.65 5.67
C ILE A 120 6.19 -11.97 5.21
N THR A 121 6.22 -12.97 6.09
CA THR A 121 5.52 -14.24 5.87
C THR A 121 4.40 -14.34 6.92
N PRO A 122 3.15 -14.00 6.55
CA PRO A 122 2.04 -14.11 7.49
C PRO A 122 1.78 -15.55 7.87
N THR A 123 1.42 -15.77 9.14
CA THR A 123 1.15 -17.12 9.69
C THR A 123 -0.15 -17.73 9.19
N SER A 124 -1.08 -16.89 8.74
CA SER A 124 -2.32 -17.28 8.08
C SER A 124 -2.65 -16.27 7.00
N PHE A 125 -3.26 -16.72 5.90
CA PHE A 125 -3.58 -15.87 4.77
C PHE A 125 -5.00 -16.15 4.29
N TYR A 126 -5.85 -15.12 4.34
CA TYR A 126 -7.21 -15.16 3.83
C TYR A 126 -7.33 -14.26 2.59
N SER A 127 -8.41 -14.43 1.83
CA SER A 127 -8.65 -13.70 0.58
C SER A 127 -8.53 -12.17 0.71
N ASP A 128 -8.98 -11.63 1.82
CA ASP A 128 -9.02 -10.19 2.12
C ASP A 128 -8.15 -9.77 3.30
N MET A 129 -7.14 -10.57 3.61
CA MET A 129 -6.32 -10.32 4.78
C MET A 129 -5.47 -9.07 4.63
N VAL A 130 -5.47 -8.27 5.69
CA VAL A 130 -4.53 -7.18 5.89
C VAL A 130 -3.24 -7.74 6.47
N VAL A 131 -2.14 -7.54 5.78
CA VAL A 131 -0.80 -7.91 6.23
C VAL A 131 -0.12 -6.66 6.80
N ARG A 132 0.10 -6.65 8.11
CA ARG A 132 0.85 -5.59 8.78
C ARG A 132 2.33 -5.71 8.46
N LEU A 133 2.99 -4.58 8.26
CA LEU A 133 4.43 -4.53 8.14
C LEU A 133 5.09 -4.87 9.50
N ASN A 134 6.31 -5.39 9.45
CA ASN A 134 7.12 -5.58 10.65
C ASN A 134 7.47 -4.22 11.28
N GLU A 135 7.76 -3.24 10.42
CA GLU A 135 8.01 -1.86 10.80
C GLU A 135 7.31 -0.92 9.82
N GLN A 136 6.77 0.17 10.35
CA GLN A 136 6.20 1.24 9.55
C GLN A 136 7.29 1.86 8.65
N MET A 137 6.90 2.21 7.42
CA MET A 137 7.79 2.86 6.47
C MET A 137 7.18 4.20 6.03
N TYR A 138 7.96 5.27 6.16
CA TYR A 138 7.58 6.56 5.62
C TYR A 138 8.13 6.75 4.21
N PHE A 139 7.27 7.23 3.32
CA PHE A 139 7.60 7.66 1.97
C PHE A 139 7.24 9.14 1.80
N ALA A 140 8.24 9.96 1.44
CA ALA A 140 8.03 11.38 1.22
C ALA A 140 7.20 11.63 -0.06
N PRO A 141 6.59 12.84 -0.19
CA PRO A 141 5.96 13.24 -1.44
C PRO A 141 6.94 13.14 -2.61
N GLY A 142 6.54 12.46 -3.69
CA GLY A 142 7.38 12.20 -4.85
C GLY A 142 8.20 10.91 -4.78
N GLU A 143 8.22 10.21 -3.64
CA GLU A 143 8.82 8.88 -3.53
C GLU A 143 7.85 7.80 -4.01
N SER A 144 8.38 6.59 -4.17
CA SER A 144 7.62 5.43 -4.63
C SER A 144 8.06 4.16 -3.93
N PHE A 145 7.24 3.12 -4.04
CA PHE A 145 7.52 1.80 -3.52
C PHE A 145 6.77 0.73 -4.29
N TRP A 146 7.20 -0.52 -4.10
CA TRP A 146 6.50 -1.69 -4.60
C TRP A 146 5.93 -2.50 -3.45
N VAL A 147 4.76 -3.08 -3.70
CA VAL A 147 4.18 -4.16 -2.91
C VAL A 147 4.17 -5.40 -3.78
N VAL A 148 4.82 -6.46 -3.32
CA VAL A 148 4.94 -7.71 -4.05
C VAL A 148 4.37 -8.84 -3.22
N TYR A 149 3.55 -9.68 -3.84
CA TYR A 149 3.06 -10.93 -3.29
C TYR A 149 3.63 -12.09 -4.09
N HIS A 150 4.29 -13.03 -3.42
CA HIS A 150 4.78 -14.27 -4.00
C HIS A 150 4.00 -15.45 -3.45
N PHE A 151 3.34 -16.18 -4.31
CA PHE A 151 2.65 -17.43 -4.01
C PHE A 151 3.50 -18.58 -4.56
N PRO A 152 4.00 -19.49 -3.71
CA PRO A 152 4.79 -20.64 -4.16
C PRO A 152 3.96 -21.54 -5.07
N ALA A 153 4.66 -22.39 -5.82
CA ALA A 153 4.03 -23.42 -6.64
C ALA A 153 3.17 -24.39 -5.79
N GLN A 154 2.23 -25.07 -6.46
CA GLN A 154 1.33 -26.08 -5.87
C GLN A 154 0.30 -25.51 -4.86
N GLN A 155 0.03 -24.23 -4.93
CA GLN A 155 -1.04 -23.59 -4.18
C GLN A 155 -2.19 -23.18 -5.10
N ALA A 156 -3.17 -22.39 -4.59
CA ALA A 156 -4.41 -22.16 -5.30
C ALA A 156 -4.32 -21.76 -6.74
N ALA A 157 -5.36 -22.11 -7.44
CA ALA A 157 -5.47 -21.87 -8.88
C ALA A 157 -5.56 -20.38 -9.25
N TYR A 158 -5.99 -19.49 -8.31
CA TYR A 158 -6.30 -18.09 -8.64
C TYR A 158 -5.90 -17.11 -7.53
N PRO A 159 -4.60 -17.02 -7.20
CA PRO A 159 -4.18 -16.23 -6.03
C PRO A 159 -4.16 -14.71 -6.27
N LEU A 160 -4.24 -14.25 -7.51
CA LEU A 160 -4.05 -12.87 -7.88
C LEU A 160 -5.38 -12.21 -8.23
N GLY A 161 -5.75 -11.16 -7.50
CA GLY A 161 -6.96 -10.39 -7.73
C GLY A 161 -6.80 -9.38 -8.85
N LEU A 162 -7.66 -9.47 -9.87
CA LEU A 162 -7.74 -8.57 -11.01
C LEU A 162 -8.87 -7.57 -10.81
N ALA A 163 -8.59 -6.30 -11.04
CA ALA A 163 -9.52 -5.21 -10.81
C ALA A 163 -9.51 -4.19 -11.95
N THR A 164 -10.59 -3.42 -12.05
CA THR A 164 -10.66 -2.29 -12.96
C THR A 164 -9.77 -1.16 -12.45
N ALA A 165 -8.86 -0.65 -13.30
CA ALA A 165 -8.02 0.48 -12.93
C ALA A 165 -8.84 1.78 -12.81
N LYS A 166 -8.52 2.62 -11.84
CA LYS A 166 -9.12 3.95 -11.68
C LYS A 166 -8.79 4.89 -12.84
N ASP A 167 -7.62 4.70 -13.44
CA ASP A 167 -7.13 5.48 -14.57
C ASP A 167 -6.24 4.58 -15.44
N GLU A 168 -6.34 4.72 -16.76
CA GLU A 168 -5.50 3.99 -17.72
C GLU A 168 -4.00 4.27 -17.53
N ALA A 169 -3.64 5.41 -16.93
CA ALA A 169 -2.25 5.73 -16.58
C ALA A 169 -1.62 4.72 -15.62
N TYR A 170 -2.43 4.02 -14.83
CA TYR A 170 -1.96 3.01 -13.87
C TYR A 170 -1.67 1.64 -14.49
N ALA A 171 -2.01 1.42 -15.75
CA ALA A 171 -1.75 0.16 -16.45
C ALA A 171 -0.25 -0.24 -16.49
N GLY A 172 0.64 0.74 -16.37
CA GLY A 172 2.08 0.53 -16.31
C GLY A 172 2.62 0.19 -14.92
N TYR A 173 1.77 0.04 -13.89
CA TYR A 173 2.17 -0.11 -12.48
C TYR A 173 1.96 -1.53 -11.95
N SER A 174 1.34 -2.41 -12.74
CA SER A 174 1.00 -3.78 -12.36
C SER A 174 1.77 -4.80 -13.19
N TYR A 175 2.45 -5.72 -12.53
CA TYR A 175 3.27 -6.76 -13.18
C TYR A 175 2.99 -8.13 -12.57
N MET A 176 3.16 -9.18 -13.38
CA MET A 176 3.07 -10.58 -12.98
C MET A 176 4.40 -11.28 -13.23
N SER A 177 4.69 -12.28 -12.40
CA SER A 177 5.81 -13.20 -12.57
C SER A 177 5.37 -14.63 -12.27
N ASN A 178 5.90 -15.59 -13.00
CA ASN A 178 5.74 -17.03 -12.75
C ASN A 178 7.07 -17.74 -12.43
N ASP A 179 8.08 -16.97 -12.03
CA ASP A 179 9.42 -17.47 -11.66
C ASP A 179 9.94 -16.83 -10.36
N MET A 180 9.03 -16.52 -9.42
CA MET A 180 9.31 -15.86 -8.13
C MET A 180 10.02 -14.52 -8.28
N GLY A 181 9.60 -13.72 -9.27
CA GLY A 181 10.08 -12.36 -9.44
C GLY A 181 11.44 -12.22 -10.13
N LYS A 182 11.99 -13.28 -10.72
CA LYS A 182 13.21 -13.17 -11.54
C LYS A 182 12.96 -12.42 -12.84
N THR A 183 11.76 -12.58 -13.40
CA THR A 183 11.29 -11.86 -14.58
C THR A 183 9.88 -11.36 -14.36
N TRP A 184 9.57 -10.18 -14.90
CA TRP A 184 8.28 -9.55 -14.75
C TRP A 184 7.67 -9.18 -16.10
N VAL A 185 6.36 -9.35 -16.23
CA VAL A 185 5.59 -8.99 -17.41
C VAL A 185 4.47 -8.05 -16.99
N LYS A 186 4.22 -6.99 -17.75
CA LYS A 186 3.08 -6.11 -17.48
C LYS A 186 1.78 -6.90 -17.53
N ILE A 187 0.87 -6.59 -16.61
CA ILE A 187 -0.43 -7.27 -16.53
C ILE A 187 -1.20 -7.20 -17.87
N VAL A 188 -1.14 -6.06 -18.54
CA VAL A 188 -1.80 -5.88 -19.85
C VAL A 188 -1.27 -6.83 -20.93
N ASP A 189 0.01 -7.17 -20.87
CA ASP A 189 0.63 -8.14 -21.78
C ASP A 189 0.32 -9.58 -21.41
N VAL A 190 0.19 -9.85 -20.11
CA VAL A 190 -0.21 -11.17 -19.59
C VAL A 190 -1.62 -11.53 -20.01
N LEU A 191 -2.53 -10.54 -20.11
CA LEU A 191 -3.94 -10.76 -20.44
C LEU A 191 -4.20 -10.94 -21.93
N LYS A 192 -3.22 -10.74 -22.81
CA LYS A 192 -3.35 -10.96 -24.27
C LYS A 192 -3.73 -12.42 -24.55
N GLY A 193 -4.74 -12.61 -25.39
CA GLY A 193 -5.29 -13.94 -25.71
C GLY A 193 -6.19 -14.53 -24.61
N SER A 194 -6.41 -13.84 -23.50
CA SER A 194 -7.33 -14.26 -22.45
C SER A 194 -8.73 -13.64 -22.64
N ALA A 195 -9.69 -14.09 -21.82
CA ALA A 195 -11.03 -13.51 -21.78
C ALA A 195 -11.04 -12.03 -21.33
N TYR A 196 -9.93 -11.53 -20.80
CA TYR A 196 -9.79 -10.16 -20.27
C TYR A 196 -8.96 -9.24 -21.16
N GLU A 197 -8.54 -9.69 -22.34
CA GLU A 197 -7.79 -8.85 -23.31
C GLU A 197 -8.52 -7.56 -23.65
N ALA A 198 -9.86 -7.62 -23.74
CA ALA A 198 -10.69 -6.46 -24.07
C ALA A 198 -10.64 -5.32 -23.03
N LEU A 199 -10.12 -5.56 -21.84
CA LEU A 199 -9.92 -4.52 -20.82
C LEU A 199 -8.81 -3.54 -21.22
N GLY A 200 -7.88 -3.94 -22.07
CA GLY A 200 -6.77 -3.09 -22.50
C GLY A 200 -5.97 -2.56 -21.30
N ASN A 201 -5.84 -1.23 -21.25
CA ASN A 201 -5.14 -0.55 -20.15
C ASN A 201 -6.00 -0.32 -18.89
N ASN A 202 -7.27 -0.71 -18.92
CA ASN A 202 -8.19 -0.50 -17.79
C ASN A 202 -8.11 -1.65 -16.78
N VAL A 203 -6.91 -2.00 -16.35
CA VAL A 203 -6.66 -3.13 -15.45
C VAL A 203 -5.56 -2.83 -14.45
N SER A 204 -5.75 -3.31 -13.21
CA SER A 204 -4.79 -3.22 -12.11
C SER A 204 -4.89 -4.45 -11.21
N TRP A 205 -3.88 -4.67 -10.38
CA TRP A 205 -4.01 -5.60 -9.27
C TRP A 205 -4.91 -5.02 -8.18
N ALA A 206 -5.72 -5.86 -7.56
CA ALA A 206 -6.51 -5.51 -6.39
C ALA A 206 -5.63 -5.49 -5.12
N ILE A 207 -4.59 -4.66 -5.14
CA ILE A 207 -3.64 -4.47 -4.04
C ILE A 207 -3.79 -3.05 -3.49
N THR A 208 -3.90 -2.95 -2.16
CA THR A 208 -4.04 -1.69 -1.44
C THR A 208 -2.87 -1.50 -0.48
N ALA A 209 -2.22 -0.35 -0.53
CA ALA A 209 -1.32 0.12 0.49
C ALA A 209 -2.11 0.90 1.55
N MET A 210 -1.80 0.71 2.82
CA MET A 210 -2.63 1.19 3.93
C MET A 210 -1.78 1.88 4.99
N SER A 211 -2.31 2.98 5.51
CA SER A 211 -1.73 3.72 6.62
C SER A 211 -2.63 3.60 7.83
N GLN A 212 -2.06 3.17 8.96
CA GLN A 212 -2.73 3.22 10.25
C GLN A 212 -2.97 4.68 10.63
N ASN A 213 -4.17 4.96 11.10
CA ASN A 213 -4.48 6.23 11.75
C ASN A 213 -4.79 5.94 13.22
N PRO A 214 -3.80 6.02 14.10
CA PRO A 214 -4.06 5.90 15.52
C PRO A 214 -4.92 7.09 15.98
N ASP A 215 -5.54 6.96 17.14
CA ASP A 215 -6.03 8.14 17.82
C ASP A 215 -4.83 9.01 18.23
N TRP A 216 -4.59 10.07 17.47
CA TRP A 216 -3.46 10.96 17.71
C TRP A 216 -3.52 11.63 19.09
N SER A 217 -4.70 11.74 19.71
CA SER A 217 -4.83 12.24 21.09
C SER A 217 -4.23 11.27 22.12
N GLU A 218 -4.17 9.96 21.81
CA GLU A 218 -3.50 8.96 22.64
C GLU A 218 -1.99 8.92 22.39
N VAL A 219 -1.56 9.30 21.18
CA VAL A 219 -0.13 9.28 20.77
C VAL A 219 0.57 10.57 21.10
N LEU A 220 -0.11 11.70 21.01
CA LEU A 220 0.48 13.03 21.11
C LEU A 220 -0.37 13.94 21.98
N VAL A 221 0.18 14.37 23.09
CA VAL A 221 -0.47 15.34 23.99
C VAL A 221 0.29 16.65 23.94
N LEU A 222 -0.42 17.72 23.60
CA LEU A 222 0.08 19.10 23.60
C LEU A 222 -0.43 19.84 24.83
N ASN A 223 0.45 20.50 25.56
CA ASN A 223 0.07 21.28 26.74
C ASN A 223 0.87 22.60 26.83
N PRO A 224 0.22 23.77 26.77
CA PRO A 224 -1.21 23.95 26.48
C PRO A 224 -1.54 23.65 24.99
N ASN A 225 -2.77 23.18 24.73
CA ASN A 225 -3.26 22.92 23.37
C ASN A 225 -3.95 24.13 22.72
N GLU A 226 -4.20 25.17 23.52
CA GLU A 226 -4.72 26.48 23.11
C GLU A 226 -4.15 27.57 24.00
N GLY A 227 -4.13 28.81 23.52
CA GLY A 227 -3.62 29.94 24.30
C GLY A 227 -3.60 31.22 23.48
N SER A 228 -3.16 32.30 24.13
CA SER A 228 -2.90 33.59 23.50
C SER A 228 -1.51 34.09 23.85
N VAL A 229 -0.79 34.59 22.84
CA VAL A 229 0.56 35.15 23.01
C VAL A 229 0.51 36.61 22.66
N LYS A 230 0.92 37.48 23.60
CA LYS A 230 0.99 38.91 23.33
C LYS A 230 2.19 39.23 22.45
N TYR A 231 2.13 40.41 21.84
CA TYR A 231 3.22 40.90 21.01
C TYR A 231 4.54 40.87 21.78
N ASN A 232 5.60 40.31 21.18
CA ASN A 232 6.93 40.06 21.75
C ASN A 232 7.01 39.07 22.95
N GLU A 233 5.93 38.36 23.25
CA GLU A 233 5.96 37.26 24.22
C GLU A 233 6.18 35.91 23.51
N LYS A 234 6.56 34.89 24.29
CA LYS A 234 6.71 33.51 23.85
C LYS A 234 5.84 32.59 24.72
N GLN A 235 5.24 31.61 24.09
CA GLN A 235 4.52 30.55 24.77
C GLN A 235 5.25 29.23 24.52
N GLU A 236 5.62 28.54 25.57
CA GLU A 236 6.12 27.18 25.46
C GLU A 236 4.95 26.20 25.40
N VAL A 237 5.04 25.24 24.51
CA VAL A 237 4.10 24.12 24.38
C VAL A 237 4.89 22.83 24.59
N SER A 238 4.56 22.10 25.64
CA SER A 238 5.13 20.78 25.87
C SER A 238 4.46 19.75 24.97
N VAL A 239 5.25 18.83 24.45
CA VAL A 239 4.81 17.72 23.59
C VAL A 239 5.15 16.41 24.30
N THR A 240 4.14 15.65 24.69
CA THR A 240 4.32 14.32 25.27
C THR A 240 3.88 13.28 24.24
N THR A 241 4.69 12.24 24.03
CA THR A 241 4.40 11.18 23.06
C THR A 241 4.21 9.83 23.76
N ASN A 242 3.26 9.04 23.25
CA ASN A 242 3.03 7.65 23.62
C ASN A 242 3.07 6.78 22.36
N GLY A 243 4.06 5.89 22.26
CA GLY A 243 4.23 5.00 21.11
C GLY A 243 3.42 3.70 21.19
N GLU A 244 2.79 3.37 22.33
CA GLU A 244 2.10 2.08 22.51
C GLU A 244 1.03 1.74 21.44
N PRO A 245 0.22 2.70 20.94
CA PRO A 245 -0.74 2.42 19.89
C PRO A 245 -0.12 2.17 18.52
N LEU A 246 1.18 2.48 18.34
CA LEU A 246 1.87 2.45 17.05
C LEU A 246 2.67 1.16 16.86
N ILE A 247 2.84 0.71 15.63
CA ILE A 247 3.85 -0.30 15.29
C ILE A 247 5.24 0.35 15.28
N ASN A 248 6.29 -0.47 15.41
CA ASN A 248 7.66 0.04 15.32
C ASN A 248 7.91 0.74 14.00
N GLY A 249 8.77 1.75 14.01
CA GLY A 249 9.15 2.49 12.81
C GLY A 249 9.27 3.99 13.04
N THR A 250 9.44 4.72 11.95
CA THR A 250 9.60 6.18 11.98
C THR A 250 8.41 6.84 11.31
N TYR A 251 7.66 7.61 12.08
CA TYR A 251 6.50 8.38 11.64
C TYR A 251 6.91 9.82 11.41
N LYS A 252 6.46 10.41 10.28
CA LYS A 252 6.63 11.83 10.02
C LYS A 252 5.27 12.48 9.82
N PHE A 253 5.04 13.58 10.51
CA PHE A 253 3.81 14.34 10.47
C PHE A 253 4.06 15.79 10.86
N ASN A 254 3.03 16.65 10.81
CA ASN A 254 3.11 18.05 11.23
C ASN A 254 2.15 18.32 12.40
N ILE A 255 2.65 18.96 13.44
CA ILE A 255 1.80 19.65 14.41
C ILE A 255 1.38 20.96 13.77
N ARG A 256 0.08 21.24 13.76
CA ARG A 256 -0.50 22.43 13.16
C ARG A 256 -1.09 23.31 14.24
N PHE A 257 -0.62 24.53 14.31
CA PHE A 257 -1.23 25.58 15.13
C PHE A 257 -2.02 26.52 14.24
N ASN A 258 -3.32 26.58 14.47
CA ASN A 258 -4.17 27.55 13.81
C ASN A 258 -4.09 28.86 14.56
N THR A 259 -3.78 29.95 13.90
CA THR A 259 -3.68 31.30 14.47
C THR A 259 -4.75 32.19 13.89
N ASN A 260 -5.05 33.27 14.59
CA ASN A 260 -5.96 34.34 14.10
C ASN A 260 -5.22 35.40 13.29
N GLU A 261 -3.94 35.25 13.01
CA GLU A 261 -3.17 36.17 12.19
C GLU A 261 -3.46 35.97 10.70
N SER A 262 -3.80 37.09 10.02
CA SER A 262 -4.14 37.07 8.59
C SER A 262 -2.97 36.70 7.67
N ALA A 263 -1.73 36.93 8.13
CA ALA A 263 -0.50 36.62 7.35
C ALA A 263 0.02 35.22 7.54
N ALA A 264 -0.33 34.52 8.63
CA ALA A 264 0.12 33.18 8.96
C ALA A 264 -0.97 32.44 9.76
N ASN A 265 -2.10 32.17 9.12
CA ASN A 265 -3.24 31.50 9.74
C ASN A 265 -2.94 30.05 10.21
N GLN A 266 -1.82 29.48 9.80
CA GLN A 266 -1.40 28.15 10.23
C GLN A 266 0.13 28.05 10.33
N LEU A 267 0.62 27.74 11.51
CA LEU A 267 2.01 27.35 11.74
C LEU A 267 2.12 25.81 11.68
N LYS A 268 3.05 25.29 10.88
CA LYS A 268 3.34 23.85 10.78
C LYS A 268 4.70 23.56 11.40
N ILE A 269 4.76 22.65 12.34
CA ILE A 269 6.00 22.16 12.96
C ILE A 269 6.19 20.70 12.54
N PRO A 270 7.22 20.38 11.74
CA PRO A 270 7.50 19.01 11.36
C PRO A 270 7.98 18.20 12.58
N VAL A 271 7.44 17.01 12.73
CA VAL A 271 7.77 16.07 13.81
C VAL A 271 8.23 14.76 13.19
N THR A 272 9.28 14.20 13.77
CA THR A 272 9.72 12.83 13.52
C THR A 272 9.60 12.05 14.83
N LEU A 273 8.73 11.03 14.84
CA LEU A 273 8.53 10.13 15.98
C LEU A 273 9.08 8.75 15.61
N THR A 274 10.08 8.28 16.36
CA THR A 274 10.60 6.91 16.22
C THR A 274 10.03 6.04 17.34
N VAL A 275 9.37 4.96 16.95
CA VAL A 275 8.81 3.95 17.86
C VAL A 275 9.65 2.68 17.77
N SER A 276 10.07 2.16 18.91
CA SER A 276 10.86 0.92 19.01
C SER A 276 10.49 0.14 20.25
N GLY A 277 10.71 -1.18 20.21
CA GLY A 277 10.45 -2.06 21.37
C GLY A 277 9.00 -2.47 21.57
N ASN A 278 8.08 -2.01 20.72
CA ASN A 278 6.71 -2.51 20.76
C ASN A 278 6.69 -3.93 20.15
N THR A 279 6.34 -4.90 20.98
CA THR A 279 5.93 -6.21 20.44
C THR A 279 4.59 -6.04 19.78
N ALA A 280 4.46 -6.50 18.53
CA ALA A 280 3.20 -6.48 17.80
C ALA A 280 2.13 -7.22 18.64
N LYS A 281 1.36 -6.47 19.40
CA LYS A 281 0.20 -7.00 20.12
C LYS A 281 -0.87 -7.20 19.05
N MET A 282 -1.03 -8.43 18.59
CA MET A 282 -2.28 -8.80 17.91
C MET A 282 -3.40 -8.63 18.95
N LYS A 283 -4.22 -7.59 18.82
CA LYS A 283 -5.50 -7.56 19.49
C LYS A 283 -6.30 -8.70 18.85
N GLY A 284 -6.48 -9.78 19.57
CA GLY A 284 -7.41 -10.83 19.21
C GLY A 284 -8.82 -10.27 19.11
N PRO A 285 -9.73 -10.95 18.40
CA PRO A 285 -11.12 -10.54 18.30
C PRO A 285 -11.71 -10.42 19.72
N LYS A 286 -12.40 -9.29 19.99
CA LYS A 286 -13.30 -9.17 21.12
C LYS A 286 -14.61 -9.88 20.80
#